data_1c7d1df154ca9d4277b6c6bc3a3241b5
#
_entry.id   1c7d1df154ca9d4277b6c6bc3a3241b5
#
_cell.length_a   1.000
_cell.length_b   1.000
_cell.length_c   1.000
_cell.angle_alpha   90.00
_cell.angle_beta   90.00
_cell.angle_gamma   90.00
#
_symmetry.space_group_name_H-M   'P 1'
#
loop_
_entity.id
_entity.type
_entity.pdbx_description
1 polymer ?
#
loop_
_entity_poly.entity_id
_entity_poly.type
_entity_poly.pdbx_seq_one_letter_code
_entity_poly.pdbx_strand_id
1 'polypeptide(L)'
;MSSTDTSTESLLKTPLYDLHVQLGARMVPFASYHMPVQYPTGLVAEHHHTRQQAGLFDVSHMGQLRLLGQDAASAFESLMPVDVIDLPVGKQRYGLLTNEAGGIIDDLMFFKVAEDDIFVIVNGACKANDIAHIQIHIGHRCKVETFPTHGLLALQGPAAVKVLSRFAPGVEKLAFMTGGRLTLAGADCFVTRSGYTGEDGFEISVSADQTEMLAKALLAEPEVKPIGLGARNSLRLEAGLCLYGQDIDTTTNPVEAGLGWAMQKIRRAEGARAGGYIGAKNIIAAQAINTLSTGQKDHINSASSSNSQRKRVGLVAIDRVPVREHTELQDTNGNRIGEVTSGLLSPTLDKPIAMGYVNAAFATVGTRINAIVRGKVVAMEVAAMPFVPTRYFRG
;
A
#
# COMPACT_ATOMS: atom_id res chain seq x y z
N MET A 1 2.15 5.13 -44.74
CA MET A 1 2.43 6.34 -43.89
C MET A 1 1.18 6.59 -43.09
N SER A 2 1.13 6.06 -41.89
CA SER A 2 0.05 6.33 -40.93
C SER A 2 0.73 6.96 -39.71
N SER A 3 0.52 8.25 -39.55
CA SER A 3 0.97 9.03 -38.39
C SER A 3 0.20 8.57 -37.15
N THR A 4 0.83 7.82 -36.28
CA THR A 4 0.33 7.62 -34.91
C THR A 4 0.47 8.93 -34.17
N ASP A 5 -0.65 9.62 -34.04
CA ASP A 5 -0.82 10.79 -33.21
C ASP A 5 -0.72 10.32 -31.74
N THR A 6 0.48 10.40 -31.18
CA THR A 6 0.68 10.25 -29.74
C THR A 6 0.29 11.58 -29.11
N SER A 7 -0.98 11.71 -28.71
CA SER A 7 -1.41 12.78 -27.81
C SER A 7 -0.57 12.70 -26.53
N THR A 8 0.38 13.62 -26.40
CA THR A 8 1.10 13.85 -25.14
C THR A 8 0.09 14.47 -24.16
N GLU A 9 -0.65 13.61 -23.43
CA GLU A 9 -1.40 14.06 -22.28
C GLU A 9 -0.42 14.76 -21.32
N SER A 10 -0.66 16.04 -21.05
CA SER A 10 0.17 16.78 -20.12
C SER A 10 -0.01 16.17 -18.71
N LEU A 11 1.10 15.76 -18.09
CA LEU A 11 1.07 15.22 -16.72
C LEU A 11 0.46 16.23 -15.74
N LEU A 12 -0.32 15.73 -14.81
CA LEU A 12 -0.94 16.52 -13.75
C LEU A 12 0.12 17.00 -12.75
N LYS A 13 -0.22 18.03 -11.99
CA LYS A 13 0.62 18.59 -10.93
C LYS A 13 -0.09 18.46 -9.58
N THR A 14 0.65 18.12 -8.54
CA THR A 14 0.17 18.23 -7.17
C THR A 14 0.21 19.68 -6.70
N PRO A 15 -0.47 20.05 -5.59
CA PRO A 15 -0.35 21.38 -5.00
C PRO A 15 1.08 21.78 -4.63
N LEU A 16 1.99 20.80 -4.46
CA LEU A 16 3.39 21.03 -4.09
C LEU A 16 4.37 21.01 -5.27
N TYR A 17 3.89 20.92 -6.52
CA TYR A 17 4.77 20.79 -7.68
C TYR A 17 5.88 21.87 -7.72
N ASP A 18 5.50 23.15 -7.57
CA ASP A 18 6.46 24.25 -7.63
C ASP A 18 7.43 24.23 -6.44
N LEU A 19 6.98 23.82 -5.25
CA LEU A 19 7.84 23.61 -4.09
C LEU A 19 8.87 22.51 -4.34
N HIS A 20 8.48 21.40 -4.97
CA HIS A 20 9.42 20.33 -5.32
C HIS A 20 10.52 20.82 -6.25
N VAL A 21 10.14 21.61 -7.28
CA VAL A 21 11.12 22.22 -8.21
C VAL A 21 12.06 23.17 -7.46
N GLN A 22 11.53 24.04 -6.59
CA GLN A 22 12.31 24.97 -5.77
C GLN A 22 13.30 24.24 -4.83
N LEU A 23 12.92 23.08 -4.31
CA LEU A 23 13.77 22.23 -3.47
C LEU A 23 14.77 21.38 -4.26
N GLY A 24 14.80 21.53 -5.60
CA GLY A 24 15.74 20.84 -6.48
C GLY A 24 15.42 19.37 -6.69
N ALA A 25 14.16 18.96 -6.56
CA ALA A 25 13.74 17.58 -6.76
C ALA A 25 13.92 17.14 -8.22
N ARG A 26 14.38 15.90 -8.42
CA ARG A 26 14.29 15.25 -9.73
C ARG A 26 12.86 14.75 -9.93
N MET A 27 12.14 15.39 -10.87
CA MET A 27 10.76 15.07 -11.19
C MET A 27 10.67 13.97 -12.24
N VAL A 28 9.71 13.04 -12.07
CA VAL A 28 9.42 11.94 -12.99
C VAL A 28 7.91 11.76 -13.18
N PRO A 29 7.47 11.18 -14.31
CA PRO A 29 6.09 10.72 -14.46
C PRO A 29 5.79 9.58 -13.47
N PHE A 30 4.70 9.71 -12.72
CA PHE A 30 4.19 8.65 -11.84
C PHE A 30 2.67 8.82 -11.65
N ALA A 31 1.89 7.78 -11.91
CA ALA A 31 0.43 7.78 -11.78
C ALA A 31 -0.23 9.02 -12.44
N SER A 32 0.18 9.37 -13.67
CA SER A 32 -0.23 10.53 -14.45
C SER A 32 0.15 11.89 -13.87
N TYR A 33 1.01 11.94 -12.86
CA TYR A 33 1.51 13.17 -12.24
C TYR A 33 3.01 13.37 -12.45
N HIS A 34 3.44 14.66 -12.39
CA HIS A 34 4.84 15.00 -12.15
C HIS A 34 5.14 14.82 -10.66
N MET A 35 5.95 13.82 -10.29
CA MET A 35 6.27 13.51 -8.89
C MET A 35 7.77 13.55 -8.61
N PRO A 36 8.19 13.97 -7.39
CA PRO A 36 9.60 13.96 -7.01
C PRO A 36 10.06 12.51 -6.76
N VAL A 37 11.04 12.02 -7.53
CA VAL A 37 11.62 10.70 -7.28
C VAL A 37 12.67 10.74 -6.20
N GLN A 38 13.42 11.84 -6.11
CA GLN A 38 14.40 12.13 -5.06
C GLN A 38 14.76 13.62 -5.03
N TYR A 39 15.30 14.08 -3.91
CA TYR A 39 15.88 15.41 -3.72
C TYR A 39 17.40 15.34 -3.83
N PRO A 40 18.14 16.49 -3.75
CA PRO A 40 19.59 16.52 -3.95
C PRO A 40 20.39 15.61 -3.02
N THR A 41 19.88 15.29 -1.84
CA THR A 41 20.53 14.36 -0.88
C THR A 41 20.57 12.92 -1.38
N GLY A 42 19.68 12.56 -2.30
CA GLY A 42 19.57 11.24 -2.91
C GLY A 42 18.81 10.22 -2.08
N LEU A 43 18.28 9.21 -2.78
CA LEU A 43 17.38 8.18 -2.26
C LEU A 43 17.86 7.53 -0.96
N VAL A 44 19.13 7.12 -0.89
CA VAL A 44 19.66 6.38 0.27
C VAL A 44 19.71 7.27 1.52
N ALA A 45 20.11 8.52 1.36
CA ALA A 45 20.12 9.48 2.48
C ALA A 45 18.71 9.82 2.94
N GLU A 46 17.76 10.00 2.01
CA GLU A 46 16.35 10.21 2.30
C GLU A 46 15.72 9.02 3.06
N HIS A 47 16.04 7.80 2.62
CA HIS A 47 15.62 6.58 3.30
C HIS A 47 16.09 6.53 4.75
N HIS A 48 17.41 6.70 4.97
CA HIS A 48 17.98 6.69 6.32
C HIS A 48 17.46 7.84 7.18
N HIS A 49 17.23 9.03 6.59
CA HIS A 49 16.65 10.14 7.31
C HIS A 49 15.24 9.80 7.84
N THR A 50 14.40 9.16 7.01
CA THR A 50 13.07 8.69 7.44
C THR A 50 13.16 7.66 8.56
N ARG A 51 14.13 6.74 8.51
CA ARG A 51 14.37 5.74 9.57
C ARG A 51 14.84 6.36 10.91
N GLN A 52 15.48 7.52 10.87
CA GLN A 52 16.16 8.12 12.03
C GLN A 52 15.47 9.37 12.57
N GLN A 53 14.77 10.12 11.73
CA GLN A 53 14.16 11.42 12.03
C GLN A 53 12.71 11.48 11.53
N ALA A 54 12.36 12.47 10.71
CA ALA A 54 11.07 12.62 10.09
C ALA A 54 11.19 12.97 8.61
N GLY A 55 10.58 12.18 7.74
CA GLY A 55 10.46 12.45 6.32
C GLY A 55 9.07 12.99 5.97
N LEU A 56 9.00 14.04 5.15
CA LEU A 56 7.77 14.57 4.58
C LEU A 56 7.64 14.13 3.12
N PHE A 57 6.58 13.39 2.83
CA PHE A 57 6.25 12.88 1.50
C PHE A 57 5.03 13.61 0.97
N ASP A 58 5.09 14.06 -0.29
CA ASP A 58 3.89 14.41 -1.04
C ASP A 58 3.27 13.16 -1.63
N VAL A 59 2.05 12.85 -1.22
CA VAL A 59 1.24 11.74 -1.76
C VAL A 59 -0.10 12.25 -2.31
N SER A 60 -0.16 13.52 -2.69
CA SER A 60 -1.37 14.21 -3.18
C SER A 60 -1.86 13.69 -4.54
N HIS A 61 -1.09 12.85 -5.23
CA HIS A 61 -1.55 12.13 -6.42
C HIS A 61 -2.62 11.07 -6.11
N MET A 62 -2.74 10.64 -4.86
CA MET A 62 -3.76 9.68 -4.42
C MET A 62 -5.16 10.28 -4.48
N GLY A 63 -6.18 9.42 -4.66
CA GLY A 63 -7.58 9.83 -4.65
C GLY A 63 -8.12 9.92 -3.24
N GLN A 64 -8.94 10.94 -2.97
CA GLN A 64 -9.59 11.14 -1.68
C GLN A 64 -11.10 11.34 -1.90
N LEU A 65 -11.93 10.65 -1.12
CA LEU A 65 -13.39 10.74 -1.21
C LEU A 65 -14.05 10.47 0.15
N ARG A 66 -15.33 10.85 0.27
CA ARG A 66 -16.19 10.52 1.40
C ARG A 66 -17.43 9.80 0.92
N LEU A 67 -17.87 8.83 1.71
CA LEU A 67 -19.14 8.13 1.55
C LEU A 67 -20.05 8.60 2.68
N LEU A 68 -21.17 9.24 2.32
CA LEU A 68 -22.06 9.89 3.25
C LEU A 68 -23.47 9.30 3.17
N GLY A 69 -24.05 9.00 4.33
CA GLY A 69 -25.41 8.50 4.49
C GLY A 69 -25.48 7.29 5.40
N GLN A 70 -26.66 7.03 5.95
CA GLN A 70 -26.89 5.96 6.94
C GLN A 70 -26.52 4.57 6.43
N ASP A 71 -26.55 4.35 5.12
CA ASP A 71 -26.19 3.09 4.49
C ASP A 71 -24.74 3.03 3.99
N ALA A 72 -23.93 4.06 4.24
CA ALA A 72 -22.56 4.15 3.68
C ALA A 72 -21.67 2.97 4.08
N ALA A 73 -21.73 2.54 5.35
CA ALA A 73 -20.90 1.43 5.83
C ALA A 73 -21.30 0.09 5.21
N SER A 74 -22.60 -0.24 5.16
CA SER A 74 -23.11 -1.48 4.60
C SER A 74 -22.97 -1.50 3.06
N ALA A 75 -23.16 -0.34 2.41
CA ALA A 75 -22.91 -0.19 1.00
C ALA A 75 -21.44 -0.44 0.65
N PHE A 76 -20.51 0.20 1.36
CA PHE A 76 -19.09 0.04 1.10
C PHE A 76 -18.57 -1.37 1.42
N GLU A 77 -19.11 -2.02 2.47
CA GLU A 77 -18.81 -3.42 2.81
C GLU A 77 -19.20 -4.39 1.69
N SER A 78 -20.18 -4.05 0.86
CA SER A 78 -20.58 -4.88 -0.28
C SER A 78 -19.57 -4.91 -1.43
N LEU A 79 -18.55 -4.05 -1.41
CA LEU A 79 -17.52 -4.01 -2.44
C LEU A 79 -16.25 -4.80 -2.08
N MET A 80 -16.11 -5.26 -0.82
CA MET A 80 -14.85 -5.80 -0.34
C MET A 80 -15.01 -6.91 0.71
N PRO A 81 -14.00 -7.80 0.84
CA PRO A 81 -13.99 -8.86 1.86
C PRO A 81 -13.63 -8.36 3.27
N VAL A 82 -13.71 -7.05 3.52
CA VAL A 82 -13.26 -6.39 4.75
C VAL A 82 -14.47 -5.87 5.51
N ASP A 83 -14.43 -5.96 6.84
CA ASP A 83 -15.49 -5.46 7.71
C ASP A 83 -15.44 -3.93 7.81
N VAL A 84 -16.52 -3.28 7.39
CA VAL A 84 -16.72 -1.82 7.45
C VAL A 84 -17.75 -1.47 8.51
N ILE A 85 -18.79 -2.28 8.64
CA ILE A 85 -19.93 -2.02 9.52
C ILE A 85 -19.47 -1.93 10.98
N ASP A 86 -18.69 -2.91 11.47
CA ASP A 86 -18.25 -2.96 12.86
C ASP A 86 -16.93 -2.20 13.12
N LEU A 87 -16.41 -1.45 12.14
CA LEU A 87 -15.27 -0.57 12.39
C LEU A 87 -15.71 0.55 13.34
N PRO A 88 -15.10 0.73 14.52
CA PRO A 88 -15.46 1.81 15.41
C PRO A 88 -15.18 3.19 14.81
N VAL A 89 -16.00 4.18 15.14
CA VAL A 89 -15.75 5.59 14.82
C VAL A 89 -14.37 6.00 15.36
N GLY A 90 -13.62 6.78 14.59
CA GLY A 90 -12.27 7.20 14.93
C GLY A 90 -11.18 6.18 14.58
N LYS A 91 -11.53 5.08 13.89
CA LYS A 91 -10.59 4.05 13.44
C LYS A 91 -10.43 4.04 11.92
N GLN A 92 -9.23 3.68 11.50
CA GLN A 92 -8.85 3.45 10.10
C GLN A 92 -8.66 1.95 9.85
N ARG A 93 -8.88 1.52 8.62
CA ARG A 93 -8.66 0.13 8.19
C ARG A 93 -8.16 0.07 6.75
N TYR A 94 -7.35 -0.92 6.46
CA TYR A 94 -6.93 -1.31 5.11
C TYR A 94 -8.05 -2.11 4.45
N GLY A 95 -8.42 -1.73 3.24
CA GLY A 95 -9.48 -2.33 2.44
C GLY A 95 -8.96 -2.87 1.12
N LEU A 96 -9.75 -3.75 0.49
CA LEU A 96 -9.44 -4.39 -0.78
C LEU A 96 -10.70 -4.37 -1.65
N LEU A 97 -10.76 -3.52 -2.67
CA LEU A 97 -11.80 -3.63 -3.69
C LEU A 97 -11.54 -4.88 -4.52
N THR A 98 -12.59 -5.66 -4.81
CA THR A 98 -12.46 -6.92 -5.52
C THR A 98 -13.39 -7.01 -6.72
N ASN A 99 -12.98 -7.73 -7.78
CA ASN A 99 -13.77 -8.03 -8.95
C ASN A 99 -14.54 -9.36 -8.83
N GLU A 100 -15.39 -9.67 -9.77
CA GLU A 100 -16.21 -10.90 -9.80
C GLU A 100 -15.35 -12.19 -9.75
N ALA A 101 -14.15 -12.17 -10.29
CA ALA A 101 -13.22 -13.30 -10.24
C ALA A 101 -12.51 -13.44 -8.87
N GLY A 102 -12.67 -12.46 -7.96
CA GLY A 102 -12.01 -12.40 -6.67
C GLY A 102 -10.61 -11.75 -6.72
N GLY A 103 -10.21 -11.17 -7.86
CA GLY A 103 -8.98 -10.39 -7.99
C GLY A 103 -9.10 -9.01 -7.36
N ILE A 104 -7.99 -8.42 -6.97
CA ILE A 104 -7.91 -7.12 -6.29
C ILE A 104 -7.95 -6.01 -7.34
N ILE A 105 -9.01 -5.17 -7.33
CA ILE A 105 -9.12 -3.98 -8.18
C ILE A 105 -8.18 -2.89 -7.68
N ASP A 106 -8.18 -2.65 -6.36
CA ASP A 106 -7.26 -1.76 -5.66
C ASP A 106 -7.18 -2.10 -4.17
N ASP A 107 -6.08 -1.74 -3.53
CA ASP A 107 -5.95 -1.69 -2.09
C ASP A 107 -6.04 -0.23 -1.62
N LEU A 108 -6.76 0.00 -0.53
CA LEU A 108 -7.13 1.33 -0.09
C LEU A 108 -7.13 1.48 1.43
N MET A 109 -7.16 2.72 1.89
CA MET A 109 -7.38 3.03 3.30
C MET A 109 -8.74 3.67 3.49
N PHE A 110 -9.47 3.27 4.53
CA PHE A 110 -10.70 3.96 4.90
C PHE A 110 -10.79 4.20 6.41
N PHE A 111 -11.42 5.30 6.78
CA PHE A 111 -11.55 5.78 8.14
C PHE A 111 -13.02 6.08 8.46
N LYS A 112 -13.53 5.55 9.54
CA LYS A 112 -14.90 5.83 9.98
C LYS A 112 -14.92 7.12 10.79
N VAL A 113 -15.37 8.20 10.14
CA VAL A 113 -15.47 9.55 10.73
C VAL A 113 -16.66 9.63 11.66
N ALA A 114 -17.79 9.06 11.24
CA ALA A 114 -19.04 8.91 11.97
C ALA A 114 -19.74 7.63 11.48
N GLU A 115 -20.88 7.27 12.04
CA GLU A 115 -21.63 6.08 11.61
C GLU A 115 -22.13 6.19 10.16
N ASP A 116 -22.36 7.41 9.70
CA ASP A 116 -22.86 7.77 8.37
C ASP A 116 -21.81 8.49 7.50
N ASP A 117 -20.52 8.41 7.87
CA ASP A 117 -19.45 9.15 7.21
C ASP A 117 -18.14 8.37 7.20
N ILE A 118 -17.71 7.97 5.99
CA ILE A 118 -16.46 7.23 5.79
C ILE A 118 -15.55 8.02 4.86
N PHE A 119 -14.35 8.34 5.31
CA PHE A 119 -13.29 8.93 4.51
C PHE A 119 -12.45 7.82 3.88
N VAL A 120 -12.19 7.90 2.57
CA VAL A 120 -11.50 6.87 1.80
C VAL A 120 -10.34 7.48 1.02
N ILE A 121 -9.20 6.78 1.00
CA ILE A 121 -8.01 7.12 0.21
C ILE A 121 -7.71 5.95 -0.70
N VAL A 122 -7.66 6.18 -2.02
CA VAL A 122 -7.38 5.18 -3.07
C VAL A 122 -6.09 5.48 -3.81
N ASN A 123 -5.46 4.47 -4.43
CA ASN A 123 -4.20 4.63 -5.13
C ASN A 123 -4.31 5.55 -6.34
N GLY A 124 -3.28 6.38 -6.55
CA GLY A 124 -3.27 7.41 -7.58
C GLY A 124 -3.47 6.89 -9.01
N ALA A 125 -2.89 5.73 -9.34
CA ALA A 125 -3.04 5.11 -10.65
C ALA A 125 -4.45 4.54 -10.88
N CYS A 126 -5.15 4.14 -9.81
CA CYS A 126 -6.46 3.48 -9.87
C CYS A 126 -7.62 4.43 -9.61
N LYS A 127 -7.37 5.62 -9.05
CA LYS A 127 -8.40 6.50 -8.46
C LYS A 127 -9.61 6.80 -9.36
N ALA A 128 -9.41 6.98 -10.66
CA ALA A 128 -10.53 7.24 -11.57
C ALA A 128 -11.44 6.02 -11.71
N ASN A 129 -10.85 4.83 -11.84
CA ASN A 129 -11.57 3.56 -11.93
C ASN A 129 -12.23 3.20 -10.61
N ASP A 130 -11.55 3.43 -9.48
CA ASP A 130 -12.09 3.15 -8.14
C ASP A 130 -13.28 4.03 -7.80
N ILE A 131 -13.17 5.34 -8.07
CA ILE A 131 -14.28 6.28 -7.88
C ILE A 131 -15.47 5.90 -8.77
N ALA A 132 -15.22 5.54 -10.04
CA ALA A 132 -16.27 5.08 -10.94
C ALA A 132 -16.89 3.76 -10.47
N HIS A 133 -16.08 2.79 -10.02
CA HIS A 133 -16.55 1.52 -9.47
C HIS A 133 -17.43 1.75 -8.23
N ILE A 134 -16.98 2.55 -7.27
CA ILE A 134 -17.73 2.92 -6.07
C ILE A 134 -19.04 3.62 -6.47
N GLN A 135 -19.00 4.61 -7.36
CA GLN A 135 -20.18 5.35 -7.79
C GLN A 135 -21.21 4.46 -8.47
N ILE A 136 -20.79 3.55 -9.37
CA ILE A 136 -21.68 2.64 -10.09
C ILE A 136 -22.38 1.68 -9.13
N HIS A 137 -21.62 1.07 -8.22
CA HIS A 137 -22.16 0.00 -7.37
C HIS A 137 -22.93 0.50 -6.15
N ILE A 138 -22.54 1.63 -5.56
CA ILE A 138 -23.13 2.11 -4.31
C ILE A 138 -23.59 3.57 -4.31
N GLY A 139 -23.39 4.33 -5.39
CA GLY A 139 -23.81 5.72 -5.47
C GLY A 139 -25.32 5.95 -5.37
N HIS A 140 -26.14 4.91 -5.54
CA HIS A 140 -27.58 4.95 -5.28
C HIS A 140 -27.95 4.70 -3.80
N ARG A 141 -26.99 4.24 -2.97
CA ARG A 141 -27.17 3.91 -1.55
C ARG A 141 -26.57 4.97 -0.62
N CYS A 142 -25.52 5.66 -1.05
CA CYS A 142 -24.87 6.72 -0.31
C CYS A 142 -24.33 7.79 -1.25
N LYS A 143 -24.14 9.02 -0.74
CA LYS A 143 -23.49 10.09 -1.51
C LYS A 143 -21.99 9.83 -1.59
N VAL A 144 -21.43 9.82 -2.80
CA VAL A 144 -19.99 9.77 -3.04
C VAL A 144 -19.50 11.20 -3.30
N GLU A 145 -18.70 11.74 -2.40
CA GLU A 145 -18.15 13.08 -2.48
C GLU A 145 -16.63 13.00 -2.68
N THR A 146 -16.10 13.58 -3.76
CA THR A 146 -14.67 13.50 -4.11
C THR A 146 -13.92 14.79 -3.79
N PHE A 147 -12.64 14.68 -3.47
CA PHE A 147 -11.73 15.80 -3.19
C PHE A 147 -10.58 15.85 -4.20
N PRO A 148 -10.84 16.24 -5.45
CA PRO A 148 -9.88 16.09 -6.56
C PRO A 148 -8.63 16.97 -6.41
N THR A 149 -8.69 18.03 -5.62
CA THR A 149 -7.61 19.01 -5.46
C THR A 149 -6.95 19.02 -4.09
N HIS A 150 -7.44 18.20 -3.13
CA HIS A 150 -6.84 18.15 -1.79
C HIS A 150 -5.40 17.64 -1.84
N GLY A 151 -4.54 18.27 -1.03
CA GLY A 151 -3.23 17.73 -0.70
C GLY A 151 -3.35 16.54 0.25
N LEU A 152 -2.44 15.60 0.11
CA LEU A 152 -2.20 14.52 1.07
C LEU A 152 -0.71 14.45 1.35
N LEU A 153 -0.34 14.72 2.62
CA LEU A 153 1.04 14.72 3.09
C LEU A 153 1.24 13.53 4.02
N ALA A 154 2.38 12.86 3.92
CA ALA A 154 2.76 11.84 4.90
C ALA A 154 4.02 12.30 5.65
N LEU A 155 3.92 12.48 6.97
CA LEU A 155 5.03 12.78 7.86
C LEU A 155 5.41 11.48 8.59
N GLN A 156 6.55 10.91 8.25
CA GLN A 156 6.91 9.53 8.63
C GLN A 156 8.29 9.48 9.30
N GLY A 157 8.42 8.66 10.32
CA GLY A 157 9.68 8.42 11.04
C GLY A 157 9.54 8.62 12.55
N PRO A 158 10.53 8.20 13.36
CA PRO A 158 10.45 8.21 14.83
C PRO A 158 10.29 9.62 15.43
N ALA A 159 10.70 10.68 14.71
CA ALA A 159 10.52 12.05 15.16
C ALA A 159 9.18 12.67 14.70
N ALA A 160 8.38 12.00 13.87
CA ALA A 160 7.14 12.55 13.32
C ALA A 160 6.15 12.99 14.41
N VAL A 161 5.98 12.18 15.45
CA VAL A 161 5.09 12.52 16.57
C VAL A 161 5.58 13.75 17.33
N LYS A 162 6.88 13.89 17.57
CA LYS A 162 7.49 15.04 18.23
C LYS A 162 7.27 16.33 17.42
N VAL A 163 7.43 16.25 16.11
CA VAL A 163 7.19 17.38 15.21
C VAL A 163 5.71 17.78 15.24
N LEU A 164 4.81 16.81 15.01
CA LEU A 164 3.40 17.12 14.90
C LEU A 164 2.78 17.62 16.21
N SER A 165 3.30 17.19 17.37
CA SER A 165 2.88 17.67 18.69
C SER A 165 3.12 19.18 18.93
N ARG A 166 4.05 19.81 18.18
CA ARG A 166 4.26 21.26 18.23
C ARG A 166 3.12 22.03 17.57
N PHE A 167 2.46 21.41 16.57
CA PHE A 167 1.33 22.01 15.85
C PHE A 167 -0.01 21.63 16.46
N ALA A 168 -0.15 20.41 16.97
CA ALA A 168 -1.37 19.88 17.57
C ALA A 168 -1.06 19.12 18.86
N PRO A 169 -1.00 19.78 20.01
CA PRO A 169 -0.84 19.13 21.31
C PRO A 169 -1.94 18.07 21.54
N GLY A 170 -1.55 16.89 21.97
CA GLY A 170 -2.46 15.74 22.15
C GLY A 170 -2.44 14.73 21.00
N VAL A 171 -1.83 15.05 19.86
CA VAL A 171 -1.69 14.11 18.73
C VAL A 171 -0.88 12.86 19.09
N GLU A 172 0.00 12.98 20.09
CA GLU A 172 0.80 11.86 20.62
C GLU A 172 -0.05 10.75 21.23
N LYS A 173 -1.29 11.05 21.63
CA LYS A 173 -2.25 10.08 22.18
C LYS A 173 -2.93 9.22 21.13
N LEU A 174 -2.89 9.63 19.85
CA LEU A 174 -3.39 8.79 18.76
C LEU A 174 -2.56 7.50 18.70
N ALA A 175 -3.22 6.37 18.59
CA ALA A 175 -2.58 5.09 18.29
C ALA A 175 -2.56 4.85 16.77
N PHE A 176 -1.75 3.92 16.31
CA PHE A 176 -1.74 3.46 14.91
C PHE A 176 -3.14 3.07 14.44
N MET A 177 -3.52 3.50 13.25
CA MET A 177 -4.86 3.33 12.66
C MET A 177 -5.97 4.08 13.42
N THR A 178 -5.65 5.22 14.02
CA THR A 178 -6.63 6.18 14.57
C THR A 178 -6.36 7.58 14.04
N GLY A 179 -7.33 8.47 14.17
CA GLY A 179 -7.19 9.84 13.69
C GLY A 179 -8.39 10.71 13.95
N GLY A 180 -8.48 11.80 13.24
CA GLY A 180 -9.57 12.77 13.31
C GLY A 180 -9.23 14.12 12.71
N ARG A 181 -10.09 15.11 12.93
CA ARG A 181 -9.85 16.50 12.51
C ARG A 181 -8.92 17.19 13.49
N LEU A 182 -7.90 17.86 12.97
CA LEU A 182 -6.95 18.67 13.72
C LEU A 182 -6.65 19.95 12.95
N THR A 183 -6.31 21.02 13.68
CA THR A 183 -5.79 22.25 13.07
C THR A 183 -4.27 22.22 13.16
N LEU A 184 -3.59 22.27 12.01
CA LEU A 184 -2.12 22.28 11.91
C LEU A 184 -1.66 23.56 11.23
N ALA A 185 -0.84 24.37 11.90
CA ALA A 185 -0.36 25.66 11.38
C ALA A 185 -1.50 26.58 10.89
N GLY A 186 -2.67 26.50 11.47
CA GLY A 186 -3.87 27.27 11.07
C GLY A 186 -4.70 26.61 9.96
N ALA A 187 -4.28 25.49 9.39
CA ALA A 187 -5.04 24.74 8.38
C ALA A 187 -5.93 23.67 9.04
N ASP A 188 -7.17 23.55 8.58
CA ASP A 188 -8.05 22.46 8.96
C ASP A 188 -7.64 21.19 8.21
N CYS A 189 -7.23 20.17 8.97
CA CYS A 189 -6.70 18.92 8.44
C CYS A 189 -7.52 17.73 8.92
N PHE A 190 -7.54 16.69 8.10
CA PHE A 190 -7.90 15.35 8.52
C PHE A 190 -6.62 14.52 8.67
N VAL A 191 -6.35 14.05 9.89
CA VAL A 191 -5.08 13.42 10.25
C VAL A 191 -5.32 12.00 10.72
N THR A 192 -4.55 11.04 10.19
CA THR A 192 -4.51 9.66 10.67
C THR A 192 -3.10 9.29 11.09
N ARG A 193 -2.95 8.50 12.15
CA ARG A 193 -1.66 7.90 12.51
C ARG A 193 -1.47 6.62 11.74
N SER A 194 -0.91 6.75 10.56
CA SER A 194 -0.75 5.70 9.55
C SER A 194 0.41 6.03 8.62
N GLY A 195 0.71 5.13 7.68
CA GLY A 195 1.73 5.37 6.67
C GLY A 195 2.17 4.11 5.95
N TYR A 196 3.11 4.30 5.02
CA TYR A 196 3.57 3.29 4.06
C TYR A 196 5.09 3.07 4.13
N THR A 197 5.67 3.17 5.33
CA THR A 197 7.12 3.16 5.53
C THR A 197 7.62 2.11 6.53
N GLY A 198 6.71 1.52 7.30
CA GLY A 198 7.08 0.68 8.44
C GLY A 198 7.49 1.48 9.67
N GLU A 199 7.63 2.81 9.55
CA GLU A 199 7.86 3.71 10.68
C GLU A 199 6.54 4.24 11.22
N ASP A 200 6.58 4.76 12.44
CA ASP A 200 5.50 5.57 12.98
C ASP A 200 5.36 6.87 12.20
N GLY A 201 4.15 7.43 12.13
CA GLY A 201 3.91 8.67 11.42
C GLY A 201 2.46 8.94 11.15
N PHE A 202 2.20 9.98 10.37
CA PHE A 202 0.88 10.52 10.13
C PHE A 202 0.65 10.77 8.64
N GLU A 203 -0.59 10.59 8.19
CA GLU A 203 -1.08 11.05 6.90
C GLU A 203 -2.05 12.20 7.14
N ILE A 204 -1.88 13.30 6.38
CA ILE A 204 -2.53 14.58 6.62
C ILE A 204 -3.21 15.03 5.33
N SER A 205 -4.54 14.99 5.30
CA SER A 205 -5.35 15.54 4.22
C SER A 205 -5.67 17.01 4.52
N VAL A 206 -5.47 17.87 3.56
CA VAL A 206 -5.64 19.32 3.69
C VAL A 206 -6.10 19.92 2.36
N SER A 207 -6.83 21.04 2.38
CA SER A 207 -7.25 21.73 1.14
C SER A 207 -6.05 22.18 0.30
N ALA A 208 -6.22 22.24 -1.03
CA ALA A 208 -5.13 22.56 -1.95
C ALA A 208 -4.45 23.89 -1.66
N ASP A 209 -5.24 24.90 -1.35
CA ASP A 209 -4.79 26.27 -1.06
C ASP A 209 -3.95 26.39 0.22
N GLN A 210 -4.10 25.44 1.15
CA GLN A 210 -3.35 25.40 2.42
C GLN A 210 -2.19 24.41 2.40
N THR A 211 -2.10 23.54 1.37
CA THR A 211 -1.12 22.44 1.31
C THR A 211 0.33 22.94 1.34
N GLU A 212 0.66 23.95 0.52
CA GLU A 212 2.03 24.46 0.44
C GLU A 212 2.44 25.18 1.72
N MET A 213 1.55 25.97 2.31
CA MET A 213 1.79 26.65 3.60
C MET A 213 2.09 25.62 4.69
N LEU A 214 1.27 24.57 4.80
CA LEU A 214 1.48 23.51 5.78
C LEU A 214 2.78 22.73 5.52
N ALA A 215 3.06 22.37 4.26
CA ALA A 215 4.29 21.68 3.92
C ALA A 215 5.55 22.50 4.28
N LYS A 216 5.54 23.82 4.01
CA LYS A 216 6.62 24.73 4.39
C LYS A 216 6.78 24.83 5.92
N ALA A 217 5.67 24.88 6.65
CA ALA A 217 5.71 24.92 8.12
C ALA A 217 6.34 23.63 8.70
N LEU A 218 5.96 22.46 8.16
CA LEU A 218 6.56 21.18 8.57
C LEU A 218 8.04 21.07 8.17
N LEU A 219 8.42 21.52 6.97
CA LEU A 219 9.79 21.49 6.49
C LEU A 219 10.70 22.50 7.21
N ALA A 220 10.15 23.48 7.92
CA ALA A 220 10.92 24.41 8.76
C ALA A 220 11.38 23.74 10.07
N GLU A 221 10.80 22.61 10.45
CA GLU A 221 11.20 21.86 11.63
C GLU A 221 12.53 21.12 11.39
N PRO A 222 13.51 21.19 12.33
CA PRO A 222 14.85 20.68 12.10
C PRO A 222 14.95 19.17 11.86
N GLU A 223 13.97 18.41 12.34
CA GLU A 223 13.89 16.97 12.14
C GLU A 223 13.33 16.57 10.75
N VAL A 224 12.74 17.52 10.01
CA VAL A 224 11.97 17.20 8.79
C VAL A 224 12.78 17.46 7.53
N LYS A 225 12.79 16.49 6.62
CA LYS A 225 13.31 16.66 5.26
C LYS A 225 12.29 16.15 4.23
N PRO A 226 12.28 16.74 3.01
CA PRO A 226 11.45 16.26 1.93
C PRO A 226 11.99 14.92 1.42
N ILE A 227 11.09 13.99 1.10
CA ILE A 227 11.42 12.62 0.71
C ILE A 227 10.69 12.26 -0.59
N GLY A 228 11.43 11.69 -1.55
CA GLY A 228 10.89 11.31 -2.85
C GLY A 228 10.39 9.86 -2.93
N LEU A 229 9.78 9.53 -4.09
CA LEU A 229 9.21 8.21 -4.38
C LEU A 229 10.24 7.08 -4.30
N GLY A 230 11.51 7.36 -4.59
CA GLY A 230 12.57 6.35 -4.52
C GLY A 230 12.75 5.80 -3.10
N ALA A 231 12.84 6.69 -2.10
CA ALA A 231 12.91 6.28 -0.70
C ALA A 231 11.59 5.69 -0.20
N ARG A 232 10.41 6.22 -0.65
CA ARG A 232 9.10 5.62 -0.38
C ARG A 232 9.08 4.16 -0.81
N ASN A 233 9.57 3.83 -2.01
CA ASN A 233 9.59 2.46 -2.52
C ASN A 233 10.51 1.53 -1.71
N SER A 234 11.70 1.99 -1.31
CA SER A 234 12.59 1.16 -0.50
C SER A 234 12.06 0.94 0.93
N LEU A 235 11.44 1.95 1.53
CA LEU A 235 10.83 1.85 2.87
C LEU A 235 9.65 0.89 2.89
N ARG A 236 8.71 1.00 1.92
CA ARG A 236 7.54 0.12 1.84
C ARG A 236 7.95 -1.34 1.61
N LEU A 237 8.96 -1.59 0.74
CA LEU A 237 9.41 -2.95 0.46
C LEU A 237 10.06 -3.58 1.70
N GLU A 238 10.90 -2.83 2.44
CA GLU A 238 11.44 -3.30 3.71
C GLU A 238 10.35 -3.64 4.73
N ALA A 239 9.24 -2.91 4.72
CA ALA A 239 8.06 -3.18 5.54
C ALA A 239 7.17 -4.32 5.00
N GLY A 240 7.48 -4.90 3.84
CA GLY A 240 6.70 -5.98 3.22
C GLY A 240 5.33 -5.53 2.68
N LEU A 241 5.14 -4.23 2.45
CA LEU A 241 3.88 -3.64 1.97
C LEU A 241 3.78 -3.73 0.44
N CYS A 242 2.61 -4.15 -0.04
CA CYS A 242 2.34 -4.30 -1.47
C CYS A 242 2.35 -2.94 -2.20
N LEU A 243 2.77 -2.96 -3.47
CA LEU A 243 2.52 -1.89 -4.42
C LEU A 243 1.54 -2.40 -5.47
N TYR A 244 0.38 -1.73 -5.57
CA TYR A 244 -0.61 -2.08 -6.58
C TYR A 244 -0.05 -1.93 -8.01
N GLY A 245 -0.41 -2.87 -8.87
CA GLY A 245 0.11 -2.98 -10.24
C GLY A 245 1.46 -3.70 -10.34
N GLN A 246 2.11 -4.01 -9.21
CA GLN A 246 3.32 -4.85 -9.14
C GLN A 246 3.10 -6.12 -8.30
N ASP A 247 2.77 -5.95 -7.02
CA ASP A 247 2.64 -7.07 -6.08
C ASP A 247 1.21 -7.62 -6.01
N ILE A 248 0.23 -6.84 -6.37
CA ILE A 248 -1.20 -7.19 -6.44
C ILE A 248 -1.85 -6.48 -7.63
N ASP A 249 -2.83 -7.14 -8.23
CA ASP A 249 -3.58 -6.67 -9.38
C ASP A 249 -4.95 -7.39 -9.51
N THR A 250 -5.66 -7.14 -10.60
CA THR A 250 -6.98 -7.73 -10.88
C THR A 250 -6.96 -9.25 -11.09
N THR A 251 -5.80 -9.89 -11.20
CA THR A 251 -5.63 -11.35 -11.34
C THR A 251 -5.18 -12.02 -10.05
N THR A 252 -4.91 -11.23 -9.02
CA THR A 252 -4.38 -11.68 -7.72
C THR A 252 -5.47 -11.62 -6.66
N ASN A 253 -5.77 -12.74 -6.00
CA ASN A 253 -6.73 -12.75 -4.89
C ASN A 253 -6.07 -12.46 -3.53
N PRO A 254 -6.84 -11.98 -2.52
CA PRO A 254 -6.29 -11.63 -1.20
C PRO A 254 -5.60 -12.76 -0.46
N VAL A 255 -5.98 -14.02 -0.74
CA VAL A 255 -5.43 -15.20 -0.05
C VAL A 255 -4.03 -15.51 -0.55
N GLU A 256 -3.84 -15.57 -1.88
CA GLU A 256 -2.51 -15.80 -2.47
C GLU A 256 -1.56 -14.63 -2.23
N ALA A 257 -2.09 -13.40 -2.16
CA ALA A 257 -1.33 -12.20 -1.82
C ALA A 257 -0.88 -12.13 -0.34
N GLY A 258 -1.31 -13.09 0.50
CA GLY A 258 -1.00 -13.06 1.93
C GLY A 258 -1.69 -11.92 2.69
N LEU A 259 -2.80 -11.39 2.14
CA LEU A 259 -3.59 -10.29 2.71
C LEU A 259 -4.81 -10.78 3.51
N GLY A 260 -4.88 -12.08 3.82
CA GLY A 260 -5.96 -12.67 4.62
C GLY A 260 -6.12 -12.04 6.02
N TRP A 261 -5.10 -11.37 6.54
CA TRP A 261 -5.17 -10.61 7.80
C TRP A 261 -6.11 -9.41 7.71
N ALA A 262 -6.29 -8.81 6.53
CA ALA A 262 -7.20 -7.69 6.29
C ALA A 262 -8.67 -8.13 6.33
N MET A 263 -8.95 -9.43 6.19
CA MET A 263 -10.29 -10.00 6.20
C MET A 263 -10.65 -10.43 7.63
N GLN A 264 -11.49 -9.66 8.31
CA GLN A 264 -11.92 -9.96 9.68
C GLN A 264 -12.68 -11.30 9.74
N LYS A 265 -12.68 -11.96 10.91
CA LYS A 265 -13.34 -13.27 11.09
C LYS A 265 -14.81 -13.27 10.63
N ILE A 266 -15.54 -12.18 10.90
CA ILE A 266 -16.94 -12.03 10.54
C ILE A 266 -17.20 -12.07 9.02
N ARG A 267 -16.16 -11.76 8.20
CA ARG A 267 -16.23 -11.76 6.71
C ARG A 267 -15.69 -13.02 6.07
N ARG A 268 -15.06 -13.93 6.84
CA ARG A 268 -14.52 -15.21 6.34
C ARG A 268 -15.63 -16.25 6.22
N ALA A 269 -15.31 -17.40 5.61
CA ALA A 269 -16.25 -18.48 5.24
C ALA A 269 -17.26 -18.84 6.33
N GLU A 270 -16.88 -18.85 7.61
CA GLU A 270 -17.76 -19.21 8.73
C GLU A 270 -18.27 -18.00 9.53
N GLY A 271 -18.01 -16.80 9.04
CA GLY A 271 -18.41 -15.57 9.71
C GLY A 271 -19.88 -15.23 9.48
N ALA A 272 -20.51 -14.54 10.44
CA ALA A 272 -21.92 -14.16 10.37
C ALA A 272 -22.27 -13.27 9.16
N ARG A 273 -21.29 -12.56 8.58
CA ARG A 273 -21.41 -11.77 7.36
C ARG A 273 -20.47 -12.29 6.26
N ALA A 274 -20.29 -13.62 6.18
CA ALA A 274 -19.53 -14.23 5.10
C ALA A 274 -20.17 -13.94 3.74
N GLY A 275 -19.34 -13.62 2.75
CA GLY A 275 -19.88 -13.29 1.41
C GLY A 275 -20.53 -11.90 1.35
N GLY A 276 -21.49 -11.74 0.42
CA GLY A 276 -22.22 -10.48 0.22
C GLY A 276 -21.36 -9.34 -0.34
N TYR A 277 -20.23 -9.65 -0.96
CA TYR A 277 -19.34 -8.70 -1.65
C TYR A 277 -18.95 -9.25 -3.03
N ILE A 278 -18.43 -8.37 -3.87
CA ILE A 278 -18.03 -8.73 -5.24
C ILE A 278 -16.87 -9.74 -5.18
N GLY A 279 -16.98 -10.87 -5.90
CA GLY A 279 -15.95 -11.93 -5.91
C GLY A 279 -15.96 -12.88 -4.71
N ALA A 280 -16.91 -12.75 -3.79
CA ALA A 280 -16.96 -13.53 -2.54
C ALA A 280 -16.83 -15.04 -2.74
N LYS A 281 -17.53 -15.62 -3.73
CA LYS A 281 -17.50 -17.06 -4.02
C LYS A 281 -16.07 -17.57 -4.23
N ASN A 282 -15.29 -16.87 -5.03
CA ASN A 282 -13.92 -17.27 -5.38
C ASN A 282 -12.94 -17.06 -4.22
N ILE A 283 -13.08 -15.96 -3.47
CA ILE A 283 -12.22 -15.66 -2.32
C ILE A 283 -12.48 -16.67 -1.19
N ILE A 284 -13.74 -16.99 -0.88
CA ILE A 284 -14.09 -17.98 0.15
C ILE A 284 -13.59 -19.37 -0.25
N ALA A 285 -13.71 -19.76 -1.51
CA ALA A 285 -13.15 -21.01 -2.01
C ALA A 285 -11.61 -21.06 -1.83
N ALA A 286 -10.92 -19.97 -2.16
CA ALA A 286 -9.47 -19.89 -1.96
C ALA A 286 -9.07 -19.99 -0.48
N GLN A 287 -9.85 -19.40 0.44
CA GLN A 287 -9.63 -19.56 1.89
C GLN A 287 -9.75 -21.00 2.35
N ALA A 288 -10.79 -21.72 1.91
CA ALA A 288 -11.00 -23.12 2.27
C ALA A 288 -9.83 -24.01 1.85
N ILE A 289 -9.33 -23.83 0.61
CA ILE A 289 -8.18 -24.61 0.11
C ILE A 289 -6.91 -24.27 0.90
N ASN A 290 -6.67 -23.01 1.23
CA ASN A 290 -5.50 -22.61 2.02
C ASN A 290 -5.52 -23.21 3.44
N THR A 291 -6.70 -23.35 4.06
CA THR A 291 -6.86 -23.96 5.38
C THR A 291 -6.55 -25.46 5.34
N LEU A 292 -7.01 -26.16 4.33
CA LEU A 292 -6.73 -27.60 4.15
C LEU A 292 -5.24 -27.87 3.94
N SER A 293 -4.54 -27.03 3.16
CA SER A 293 -3.11 -27.20 2.88
C SER A 293 -2.21 -26.92 4.09
N THR A 294 -2.68 -26.16 5.07
CA THR A 294 -1.93 -25.87 6.33
C THR A 294 -2.20 -26.90 7.43
N GLY A 295 -3.30 -27.66 7.36
CA GLY A 295 -3.73 -28.64 8.37
C GLY A 295 -3.27 -30.08 8.13
N GLN A 296 -2.84 -30.44 6.92
CA GLN A 296 -2.39 -31.81 6.59
C GLN A 296 -0.93 -31.83 6.17
N LYS A 297 -0.08 -32.27 7.08
CA LYS A 297 1.36 -32.56 6.81
C LYS A 297 1.62 -33.95 6.25
N ASP A 298 0.61 -34.74 5.94
CA ASP A 298 0.82 -36.13 5.50
C ASP A 298 0.13 -36.40 4.15
N HIS A 299 0.96 -36.79 3.19
CA HIS A 299 0.68 -37.53 1.94
C HIS A 299 -0.48 -37.08 1.05
N ILE A 300 -0.22 -36.23 0.06
CA ILE A 300 -0.93 -36.30 -1.20
C ILE A 300 0.08 -36.38 -2.35
N ASN A 301 0.42 -37.64 -2.72
CA ASN A 301 0.83 -37.97 -4.06
C ASN A 301 -0.45 -38.02 -4.92
N SER A 302 -0.73 -36.98 -5.67
CA SER A 302 -1.63 -37.07 -6.85
C SER A 302 -1.23 -35.99 -7.86
N ALA A 303 -0.51 -36.42 -8.86
CA ALA A 303 -0.35 -35.74 -10.12
C ALA A 303 -1.72 -35.68 -10.83
N SER A 304 -2.54 -34.66 -10.54
CA SER A 304 -3.62 -34.21 -11.43
C SER A 304 -4.44 -33.10 -10.76
N SER A 305 -4.01 -31.86 -10.86
CA SER A 305 -4.85 -30.69 -11.10
C SER A 305 -3.95 -29.46 -11.30
N SER A 306 -4.09 -28.81 -12.42
CA SER A 306 -3.36 -27.64 -12.89
C SER A 306 -3.77 -26.34 -12.16
N ASN A 307 -3.96 -26.38 -10.85
CA ASN A 307 -4.18 -25.21 -9.99
C ASN A 307 -3.15 -25.24 -8.86
N SER A 308 -1.85 -25.10 -9.20
CA SER A 308 -0.82 -24.87 -8.20
C SER A 308 -1.06 -23.50 -7.58
N GLN A 309 -1.61 -23.48 -6.36
CA GLN A 309 -1.76 -22.24 -5.60
C GLN A 309 -0.40 -21.57 -5.47
N ARG A 310 -0.31 -20.34 -5.94
CA ARG A 310 0.85 -19.48 -5.70
C ARG A 310 0.69 -18.72 -4.39
N LYS A 311 1.80 -18.35 -3.77
CA LYS A 311 1.82 -17.50 -2.57
C LYS A 311 2.83 -16.40 -2.73
N ARG A 312 2.46 -15.19 -2.29
CA ARG A 312 3.42 -14.11 -2.16
C ARG A 312 4.36 -14.38 -1.00
N VAL A 313 5.67 -14.24 -1.25
CA VAL A 313 6.75 -14.45 -0.30
C VAL A 313 7.73 -13.29 -0.30
N GLY A 314 8.41 -13.10 0.83
CA GLY A 314 9.63 -12.32 0.90
C GLY A 314 10.82 -13.14 0.44
N LEU A 315 11.79 -12.50 -0.20
CA LEU A 315 12.99 -13.13 -0.76
C LEU A 315 14.22 -12.29 -0.40
N VAL A 316 15.30 -12.95 0.01
CA VAL A 316 16.60 -12.29 0.22
C VAL A 316 17.62 -12.99 -0.67
N ALA A 317 18.39 -12.22 -1.43
CA ALA A 317 19.49 -12.78 -2.22
C ALA A 317 20.68 -13.11 -1.30
N ILE A 318 21.35 -14.23 -1.60
CA ILE A 318 22.54 -14.66 -0.86
C ILE A 318 23.73 -13.81 -1.26
N ASP A 319 23.85 -13.57 -2.55
CA ASP A 319 24.85 -12.67 -3.12
C ASP A 319 24.31 -11.24 -3.24
N ARG A 320 25.22 -10.26 -3.38
CA ARG A 320 24.86 -8.84 -3.48
C ARG A 320 24.38 -8.43 -4.89
N VAL A 321 23.64 -9.31 -5.57
CA VAL A 321 23.06 -9.07 -6.90
C VAL A 321 21.60 -8.65 -6.74
N PRO A 322 21.24 -7.39 -7.09
CA PRO A 322 19.85 -6.95 -7.03
C PRO A 322 18.98 -7.74 -8.02
N VAL A 323 17.85 -8.25 -7.50
CA VAL A 323 16.82 -8.92 -8.29
C VAL A 323 15.67 -7.93 -8.45
N ARG A 324 15.16 -7.78 -9.68
CA ARG A 324 14.14 -6.80 -10.03
C ARG A 324 12.80 -7.49 -10.35
N GLU A 325 11.77 -6.69 -10.48
CA GLU A 325 10.47 -7.12 -10.99
C GLU A 325 10.61 -7.91 -12.31
N HIS A 326 9.70 -8.83 -12.56
CA HIS A 326 9.64 -9.74 -13.72
C HIS A 326 10.81 -10.72 -13.84
N THR A 327 11.62 -10.86 -12.78
CA THR A 327 12.66 -11.88 -12.74
C THR A 327 12.04 -13.25 -12.45
N GLU A 328 12.33 -14.23 -13.32
CA GLU A 328 11.88 -15.61 -13.16
C GLU A 328 12.49 -16.26 -11.91
N LEU A 329 11.66 -16.99 -11.16
CA LEU A 329 12.07 -17.81 -10.02
C LEU A 329 12.01 -19.29 -10.39
N GLN A 330 13.08 -20.02 -10.05
CA GLN A 330 13.23 -21.46 -10.30
C GLN A 330 13.52 -22.22 -9.00
N ASP A 331 13.15 -23.50 -8.98
CA ASP A 331 13.64 -24.42 -7.96
C ASP A 331 15.14 -24.75 -8.17
N THR A 332 15.72 -25.54 -7.31
CA THR A 332 17.13 -25.96 -7.39
C THR A 332 17.41 -26.90 -8.59
N ASN A 333 16.38 -27.43 -9.24
CA ASN A 333 16.47 -28.27 -10.44
C ASN A 333 16.31 -27.50 -11.74
N GLY A 334 16.05 -26.19 -11.68
CA GLY A 334 15.85 -25.32 -12.83
C GLY A 334 14.41 -25.25 -13.34
N ASN A 335 13.44 -25.80 -12.63
CA ASN A 335 12.03 -25.68 -13.01
C ASN A 335 11.49 -24.32 -12.58
N ARG A 336 10.74 -23.65 -13.46
CA ARG A 336 10.07 -22.38 -13.13
C ARG A 336 9.02 -22.62 -12.04
N ILE A 337 9.09 -21.84 -10.95
CA ILE A 337 8.17 -21.90 -9.80
C ILE A 337 7.48 -20.59 -9.53
N GLY A 338 7.89 -19.48 -10.17
CA GLY A 338 7.31 -18.18 -9.90
C GLY A 338 8.00 -17.01 -10.57
N GLU A 339 7.73 -15.82 -10.02
CA GLU A 339 8.23 -14.54 -10.53
C GLU A 339 8.35 -13.50 -9.43
N VAL A 340 9.35 -12.64 -9.53
CA VAL A 340 9.54 -11.47 -8.65
C VAL A 340 8.62 -10.33 -9.07
N THR A 341 7.93 -9.73 -8.13
CA THR A 341 7.02 -8.59 -8.35
C THR A 341 7.62 -7.25 -7.92
N SER A 342 8.47 -7.25 -6.89
CA SER A 342 9.18 -6.07 -6.41
C SER A 342 10.57 -6.47 -5.93
N GLY A 343 11.59 -5.65 -6.21
CA GLY A 343 12.93 -5.97 -5.74
C GLY A 343 13.91 -4.79 -5.83
N LEU A 344 14.76 -4.65 -4.82
CA LEU A 344 15.81 -3.64 -4.75
C LEU A 344 16.93 -4.03 -3.76
N LEU A 345 17.99 -3.22 -3.73
CA LEU A 345 18.96 -3.27 -2.65
C LEU A 345 18.42 -2.47 -1.46
N SER A 346 18.14 -3.15 -0.34
CA SER A 346 17.67 -2.52 0.89
C SER A 346 18.74 -1.60 1.47
N PRO A 347 18.46 -0.29 1.64
CA PRO A 347 19.43 0.60 2.30
C PRO A 347 19.67 0.26 3.77
N THR A 348 18.64 -0.21 4.50
CA THR A 348 18.76 -0.57 5.93
C THR A 348 19.58 -1.83 6.12
N LEU A 349 19.35 -2.87 5.29
CA LEU A 349 19.98 -4.20 5.45
C LEU A 349 21.28 -4.35 4.67
N ASP A 350 21.56 -3.44 3.73
CA ASP A 350 22.64 -3.55 2.73
C ASP A 350 22.63 -4.90 1.98
N LYS A 351 21.42 -5.43 1.72
CA LYS A 351 21.17 -6.70 1.03
C LYS A 351 20.08 -6.55 -0.01
N PRO A 352 20.15 -7.27 -1.13
CA PRO A 352 19.04 -7.34 -2.06
C PRO A 352 17.86 -8.08 -1.43
N ILE A 353 16.71 -7.43 -1.41
CA ILE A 353 15.42 -7.99 -0.99
C ILE A 353 14.41 -7.90 -2.13
N ALA A 354 13.47 -8.83 -2.15
CA ALA A 354 12.41 -8.84 -3.12
C ALA A 354 11.11 -9.41 -2.55
N MET A 355 10.00 -9.10 -3.18
CA MET A 355 8.75 -9.85 -3.05
C MET A 355 8.43 -10.52 -4.38
N GLY A 356 7.74 -11.63 -4.32
CA GLY A 356 7.32 -12.35 -5.52
C GLY A 356 6.34 -13.46 -5.18
N TYR A 357 5.83 -14.09 -6.22
CA TYR A 357 4.95 -15.24 -6.09
C TYR A 357 5.71 -16.51 -6.45
N VAL A 358 5.54 -17.53 -5.62
CA VAL A 358 6.04 -18.89 -5.87
C VAL A 358 4.91 -19.91 -5.70
N ASN A 359 5.04 -21.07 -6.34
CA ASN A 359 4.16 -22.21 -6.02
C ASN A 359 4.19 -22.48 -4.51
N ALA A 360 3.03 -22.76 -3.93
CA ALA A 360 2.85 -22.87 -2.47
C ALA A 360 3.82 -23.87 -1.80
N ALA A 361 4.25 -24.91 -2.52
CA ALA A 361 5.22 -25.90 -2.03
C ALA A 361 6.59 -25.27 -1.70
N PHE A 362 6.94 -24.13 -2.30
CA PHE A 362 8.21 -23.43 -2.10
C PHE A 362 8.10 -22.19 -1.20
N ALA A 363 6.92 -21.93 -0.60
CA ALA A 363 6.65 -20.70 0.16
C ALA A 363 7.13 -20.72 1.62
N THR A 364 7.73 -21.83 2.09
CA THR A 364 8.20 -21.94 3.48
C THR A 364 9.46 -21.10 3.69
N VAL A 365 9.50 -20.30 4.77
CA VAL A 365 10.68 -19.51 5.14
C VAL A 365 11.91 -20.43 5.29
N GLY A 366 13.04 -20.01 4.74
CA GLY A 366 14.28 -20.79 4.68
C GLY A 366 14.43 -21.65 3.41
N THR A 367 13.37 -21.73 2.56
CA THR A 367 13.46 -22.48 1.30
C THR A 367 14.43 -21.79 0.34
N ARG A 368 15.38 -22.58 -0.19
CA ARG A 368 16.34 -22.12 -1.21
C ARG A 368 15.72 -22.22 -2.59
N ILE A 369 15.80 -21.13 -3.34
CA ILE A 369 15.32 -21.00 -4.71
C ILE A 369 16.33 -20.18 -5.54
N ASN A 370 16.14 -20.11 -6.82
CA ASN A 370 17.00 -19.37 -7.74
C ASN A 370 16.21 -18.27 -8.46
N ALA A 371 16.82 -17.10 -8.64
CA ALA A 371 16.34 -16.05 -9.54
C ALA A 371 17.23 -16.02 -10.80
N ILE A 372 16.64 -15.83 -11.99
CA ILE A 372 17.38 -15.82 -13.25
C ILE A 372 17.61 -14.38 -13.70
N VAL A 373 18.75 -13.82 -13.32
CA VAL A 373 19.11 -12.43 -13.63
C VAL A 373 20.03 -12.39 -14.84
N ARG A 374 19.53 -11.86 -15.96
CA ARG A 374 20.31 -11.77 -17.24
C ARG A 374 20.94 -13.12 -17.63
N GLY A 375 20.20 -14.21 -17.48
CA GLY A 375 20.65 -15.56 -17.80
C GLY A 375 21.61 -16.19 -16.78
N LYS A 376 21.87 -15.54 -15.66
CA LYS A 376 22.68 -16.07 -14.55
C LYS A 376 21.81 -16.45 -13.38
N VAL A 377 22.16 -17.55 -12.73
CA VAL A 377 21.52 -18.01 -11.49
C VAL A 377 22.00 -17.15 -10.32
N VAL A 378 21.05 -16.54 -9.60
CA VAL A 378 21.26 -15.84 -8.34
C VAL A 378 20.53 -16.62 -7.24
N ALA A 379 21.26 -17.15 -6.30
CA ALA A 379 20.70 -17.92 -5.20
C ALA A 379 19.93 -16.99 -4.25
N MET A 380 18.71 -17.39 -3.90
CA MET A 380 17.83 -16.65 -3.01
C MET A 380 17.27 -17.57 -1.92
N GLU A 381 16.79 -16.99 -0.86
CA GLU A 381 16.11 -17.67 0.22
C GLU A 381 14.78 -16.99 0.50
N VAL A 382 13.73 -17.78 0.69
CA VAL A 382 12.43 -17.30 1.17
C VAL A 382 12.58 -16.76 2.60
N ALA A 383 12.21 -15.51 2.80
CA ALA A 383 12.36 -14.79 4.06
C ALA A 383 11.01 -14.38 4.65
N ALA A 384 10.98 -14.21 5.97
CA ALA A 384 9.83 -13.60 6.64
C ALA A 384 9.69 -12.12 6.27
N MET A 385 8.46 -11.64 6.23
CA MET A 385 8.13 -10.23 6.11
C MET A 385 7.42 -9.74 7.39
N PRO A 386 7.64 -8.49 7.81
CA PRO A 386 8.49 -7.46 7.20
C PRO A 386 9.98 -7.81 7.26
N PHE A 387 10.78 -7.34 6.28
CA PHE A 387 12.25 -7.53 6.28
C PHE A 387 12.94 -6.70 7.36
N VAL A 388 12.40 -5.53 7.65
CA VAL A 388 12.78 -4.65 8.74
C VAL A 388 11.58 -4.51 9.68
N PRO A 389 11.74 -4.75 10.99
CA PRO A 389 10.63 -4.65 11.95
C PRO A 389 9.93 -3.29 11.90
N THR A 390 8.59 -3.30 11.90
CA THR A 390 7.80 -2.07 11.92
C THR A 390 7.79 -1.44 13.31
N ARG A 391 7.70 -0.10 13.36
CA ARG A 391 7.77 0.70 14.59
C ARG A 391 6.51 1.52 14.85
N TYR A 392 5.34 0.99 14.47
CA TYR A 392 4.05 1.65 14.69
C TYR A 392 3.73 1.78 16.18
N PHE A 393 3.29 2.96 16.61
CA PHE A 393 2.81 3.17 17.97
C PHE A 393 1.41 2.61 18.15
N ARG A 394 1.26 1.62 18.99
CA ARG A 394 -0.02 0.90 19.18
C ARG A 394 -0.79 1.30 20.45
N GLY A 395 -0.27 2.29 21.21
CA GLY A 395 -0.80 2.74 22.49
C GLY A 395 -0.20 2.03 23.68
#